data_86efa0a8f033dcfedbaed22a055a3089
#
_entry.id   86efa0a8f033dcfedbaed22a055a3089
#
_cell.length_a   1.000
_cell.length_b   1.000
_cell.length_c   1.000
_cell.angle_alpha   90.00
_cell.angle_beta   90.00
_cell.angle_gamma   90.00
#
_symmetry.space_group_name_H-M   'P 1'
#
loop_
_entity.id
_entity.type
_entity.pdbx_description
1 polymer ?
#
loop_
_entity_poly.entity_id
_entity_poly.type
_entity_poly.pdbx_seq_one_letter_code
_entity_poly.pdbx_strand_id
1 'polypeptide(L)'
;MGAPIRAFNRVSERPIRRNTAVTEPDIVIVLDDTLLETVDIAEGAAEGTVFIINATATAGSDRAAALSAAVHGATCYVLDANGIAVDEIGRPIPNTPMVGAMLKATGVLPLDTVIQAMSYKLGKKLPPKVVAGNVAAMRRAYEEVTQI
;
A
#
# COMPACT_ATOMS: atom_id res chain seq x y z
N MET A 1 9.67 -14.16 -14.79
CA MET A 1 9.24 -13.73 -13.43
C MET A 1 10.46 -13.25 -12.67
N GLY A 2 10.41 -12.03 -12.11
CA GLY A 2 11.51 -11.50 -11.29
C GLY A 2 11.53 -12.10 -9.88
N ALA A 3 12.65 -11.94 -9.17
CA ALA A 3 12.73 -12.30 -7.76
C ALA A 3 11.87 -11.34 -6.91
N PRO A 4 11.28 -11.79 -5.80
CA PRO A 4 10.57 -10.92 -4.87
C PRO A 4 11.50 -9.82 -4.34
N ILE A 5 11.01 -8.59 -4.27
CA ILE A 5 11.73 -7.44 -3.74
C ILE A 5 11.05 -6.99 -2.45
N ARG A 6 11.85 -6.78 -1.40
CA ARG A 6 11.40 -6.15 -0.16
C ARG A 6 12.03 -4.78 -0.03
N ALA A 7 11.23 -3.78 0.31
CA ALA A 7 11.68 -2.43 0.63
C ALA A 7 11.22 -2.07 2.05
N PHE A 8 12.02 -1.32 2.76
CA PHE A 8 11.76 -0.96 4.15
C PHE A 8 11.76 0.56 4.32
N ASN A 9 10.76 1.06 5.02
CA ASN A 9 10.61 2.47 5.34
C ASN A 9 10.37 2.62 6.84
N ARG A 10 10.89 3.69 7.43
CA ARG A 10 10.60 4.09 8.80
C ARG A 10 10.10 5.51 8.81
N VAL A 11 9.02 5.73 9.54
CA VAL A 11 8.43 7.06 9.79
C VAL A 11 8.48 7.30 11.30
N SER A 12 9.01 8.45 11.73
CA SER A 12 9.15 8.76 13.15
C SER A 12 9.16 10.27 13.35
N GLU A 13 8.60 10.72 14.47
CA GLU A 13 8.74 12.11 14.95
C GLU A 13 10.14 12.39 15.55
N ARG A 14 10.91 11.33 15.79
CA ARG A 14 12.27 11.40 16.30
C ARG A 14 13.29 11.10 15.22
N PRO A 15 14.54 11.57 15.33
CA PRO A 15 15.59 11.24 14.37
C PRO A 15 15.78 9.73 14.21
N ILE A 16 15.73 9.25 12.96
CA ILE A 16 15.93 7.85 12.64
C ILE A 16 17.43 7.59 12.51
N ARG A 17 17.94 6.67 13.33
CA ARG A 17 19.37 6.29 13.34
C ARG A 17 19.61 4.85 12.87
N ARG A 18 18.54 4.09 12.59
CA ARG A 18 18.64 2.70 12.11
C ARG A 18 18.45 2.65 10.59
N ASN A 19 19.40 2.01 9.90
CA ASN A 19 19.36 1.75 8.47
C ASN A 19 19.28 0.24 8.15
N THR A 20 18.88 -0.57 9.14
CA THR A 20 18.72 -2.01 8.99
C THR A 20 17.31 -2.35 8.46
N ALA A 21 17.13 -3.58 7.98
CA ALA A 21 15.82 -4.12 7.65
C ALA A 21 14.84 -3.99 8.81
N VAL A 22 13.56 -3.83 8.49
CA VAL A 22 12.47 -3.86 9.47
C VAL A 22 12.11 -5.32 9.71
N THR A 23 12.32 -5.80 10.93
CA THR A 23 12.05 -7.18 11.33
C THR A 23 10.70 -7.35 12.03
N GLU A 24 10.17 -6.28 12.59
CA GLU A 24 8.85 -6.23 13.24
C GLU A 24 8.08 -5.06 12.63
N PRO A 25 7.38 -5.28 11.50
CA PRO A 25 6.67 -4.21 10.81
C PRO A 25 5.36 -3.84 11.50
N ASP A 26 5.06 -2.55 11.58
CA ASP A 26 3.74 -2.05 11.96
C ASP A 26 2.77 -2.11 10.78
N ILE A 27 3.28 -1.96 9.57
CA ILE A 27 2.52 -1.91 8.32
C ILE A 27 3.23 -2.76 7.27
N VAL A 28 2.48 -3.64 6.61
CA VAL A 28 2.95 -4.46 5.47
C VAL A 28 2.12 -4.11 4.24
N ILE A 29 2.78 -3.69 3.17
CA ILE A 29 2.14 -3.38 1.89
C ILE A 29 2.57 -4.43 0.87
N VAL A 30 1.60 -5.10 0.26
CA VAL A 30 1.80 -6.10 -0.78
C VAL A 30 1.33 -5.53 -2.12
N LEU A 31 2.27 -5.22 -3.00
CA LEU A 31 1.99 -4.61 -4.30
C LEU A 31 1.49 -5.59 -5.36
N ASP A 32 1.69 -6.88 -5.14
CA ASP A 32 1.30 -7.96 -6.06
C ASP A 32 0.88 -9.18 -5.22
N ASP A 33 -0.37 -9.57 -5.31
CA ASP A 33 -0.95 -10.66 -4.53
C ASP A 33 -0.44 -12.05 -4.95
N THR A 34 0.23 -12.18 -6.09
CA THR A 34 0.92 -13.42 -6.47
C THR A 34 2.09 -13.75 -5.55
N LEU A 35 2.62 -12.74 -4.83
CA LEU A 35 3.67 -12.95 -3.82
C LEU A 35 3.21 -13.83 -2.65
N LEU A 36 1.92 -13.92 -2.38
CA LEU A 36 1.36 -14.75 -1.31
C LEU A 36 1.65 -16.25 -1.50
N GLU A 37 1.92 -16.68 -2.73
CA GLU A 37 2.24 -18.06 -3.05
C GLU A 37 3.71 -18.42 -2.78
N THR A 38 4.58 -17.42 -2.71
CA THR A 38 6.04 -17.62 -2.69
C THR A 38 6.75 -16.96 -1.51
N VAL A 39 6.08 -16.05 -0.81
CA VAL A 39 6.65 -15.27 0.29
C VAL A 39 5.72 -15.34 1.49
N ASP A 40 6.27 -15.59 2.67
CA ASP A 40 5.55 -15.38 3.92
C ASP A 40 5.50 -13.87 4.22
N ILE A 41 4.39 -13.25 3.84
CA ILE A 41 4.18 -11.80 4.04
C ILE A 41 3.97 -11.43 5.51
N ALA A 42 3.64 -12.41 6.35
CA ALA A 42 3.39 -12.20 7.78
C ALA A 42 4.66 -12.40 8.64
N GLU A 43 5.80 -12.69 8.01
CA GLU A 43 7.07 -12.83 8.71
C GLU A 43 7.40 -11.60 9.56
N GLY A 44 7.57 -11.79 10.87
CA GLY A 44 7.86 -10.72 11.83
C GLY A 44 6.66 -9.87 12.24
N ALA A 45 5.48 -10.14 11.69
CA ALA A 45 4.27 -9.42 12.10
C ALA A 45 3.91 -9.71 13.56
N ALA A 46 3.46 -8.66 14.26
CA ALA A 46 3.02 -8.72 15.65
C ALA A 46 1.51 -8.43 15.74
N GLU A 47 0.98 -8.53 16.96
CA GLU A 47 -0.36 -8.03 17.24
C GLU A 47 -0.44 -6.53 16.93
N GLY A 48 -1.40 -6.14 16.12
CA GLY A 48 -1.56 -4.76 15.65
C GLY A 48 -0.89 -4.43 14.31
N THR A 49 -0.13 -5.34 13.70
CA THR A 49 0.35 -5.15 12.32
C THR A 49 -0.84 -5.04 11.36
N VAL A 50 -0.81 -4.04 10.50
CA VAL A 50 -1.83 -3.79 9.47
C VAL A 50 -1.30 -4.19 8.10
N PHE A 51 -2.06 -5.01 7.39
CA PHE A 51 -1.74 -5.44 6.03
C PHE A 51 -2.60 -4.68 5.02
N ILE A 52 -1.97 -4.20 3.95
CA ILE A 52 -2.65 -3.60 2.80
C ILE A 52 -2.20 -4.36 1.56
N ILE A 53 -3.14 -5.01 0.89
CA ILE A 53 -2.83 -5.91 -0.24
C ILE A 53 -3.51 -5.39 -1.50
N ASN A 54 -2.72 -5.26 -2.57
CA ASN A 54 -3.24 -4.99 -3.90
C ASN A 54 -3.91 -6.25 -4.45
N ALA A 55 -5.20 -6.39 -4.18
CA ALA A 55 -6.00 -7.52 -4.59
C ALA A 55 -7.47 -7.13 -4.69
N THR A 56 -8.19 -7.81 -5.56
CA THR A 56 -9.65 -7.71 -5.64
C THR A 56 -10.27 -8.78 -4.77
N ALA A 57 -10.93 -8.37 -3.69
CA ALA A 57 -11.69 -9.26 -2.83
C ALA A 57 -12.87 -8.54 -2.19
N THR A 58 -13.98 -9.25 -2.06
CA THR A 58 -15.16 -8.76 -1.33
C THR A 58 -15.20 -9.42 0.04
N ALA A 59 -15.53 -8.66 1.07
CA ALA A 59 -15.69 -9.20 2.43
C ALA A 59 -16.65 -10.41 2.42
N GLY A 60 -16.21 -11.48 3.08
CA GLY A 60 -16.96 -12.75 3.13
C GLY A 60 -16.78 -13.66 1.92
N SER A 61 -15.99 -13.28 0.90
CA SER A 61 -15.66 -14.16 -0.23
C SER A 61 -14.56 -15.16 0.12
N ASP A 62 -14.44 -16.25 -0.68
CA ASP A 62 -13.35 -17.22 -0.54
C ASP A 62 -11.98 -16.55 -0.70
N ARG A 63 -11.88 -15.55 -1.57
CA ARG A 63 -10.65 -14.77 -1.74
C ARG A 63 -10.30 -13.97 -0.49
N ALA A 64 -11.28 -13.33 0.15
CA ALA A 64 -11.07 -12.63 1.41
C ALA A 64 -10.64 -13.60 2.51
N ALA A 65 -11.23 -14.78 2.59
CA ALA A 65 -10.82 -15.81 3.54
C ALA A 65 -9.37 -16.27 3.31
N ALA A 66 -8.97 -16.48 2.06
CA ALA A 66 -7.61 -16.84 1.71
C ALA A 66 -6.59 -15.74 2.08
N LEU A 67 -6.92 -14.47 1.82
CA LEU A 67 -6.07 -13.34 2.19
C LEU A 67 -5.95 -13.20 3.71
N SER A 68 -7.06 -13.34 4.43
CA SER A 68 -7.07 -13.30 5.90
C SER A 68 -6.22 -14.44 6.49
N ALA A 69 -6.27 -15.62 5.90
CA ALA A 69 -5.41 -16.74 6.31
C ALA A 69 -3.92 -16.44 6.07
N ALA A 70 -3.57 -15.83 4.95
CA ALA A 70 -2.19 -15.46 4.62
C ALA A 70 -1.58 -14.43 5.59
N VAL A 71 -2.42 -13.62 6.24
CA VAL A 71 -1.99 -12.66 7.26
C VAL A 71 -2.27 -13.16 8.70
N HIS A 72 -2.54 -14.44 8.87
CA HIS A 72 -2.81 -15.09 10.16
C HIS A 72 -3.93 -14.44 10.96
N GLY A 73 -4.96 -13.93 10.28
CA GLY A 73 -6.10 -13.25 10.90
C GLY A 73 -5.82 -11.83 11.40
N ALA A 74 -4.67 -11.25 11.05
CA ALA A 74 -4.37 -9.85 11.35
C ALA A 74 -5.26 -8.89 10.55
N THR A 75 -5.29 -7.62 10.94
CA THR A 75 -6.04 -6.58 10.23
C THR A 75 -5.57 -6.47 8.79
N CYS A 76 -6.47 -6.69 7.85
CA CYS A 76 -6.18 -6.72 6.41
C CYS A 76 -7.12 -5.81 5.63
N TYR A 77 -6.53 -4.99 4.78
CA TYR A 77 -7.22 -4.13 3.82
C TYR A 77 -6.87 -4.54 2.40
N VAL A 78 -7.81 -4.40 1.50
CA VAL A 78 -7.66 -4.73 0.08
C VAL A 78 -8.11 -3.60 -0.82
N LEU A 79 -7.52 -3.54 -2.00
CA LEU A 79 -7.78 -2.51 -3.00
C LEU A 79 -7.33 -3.02 -4.37
N ASP A 80 -8.10 -2.76 -5.42
CA ASP A 80 -7.64 -2.89 -6.82
C ASP A 80 -6.81 -1.67 -7.22
N ALA A 81 -5.57 -1.63 -6.74
CA ALA A 81 -4.66 -0.53 -7.01
C ALA A 81 -4.23 -0.47 -8.49
N ASN A 82 -4.16 -1.62 -9.16
CA ASN A 82 -3.86 -1.67 -10.59
C ASN A 82 -4.97 -1.06 -11.43
N GLY A 83 -6.23 -1.38 -11.14
CA GLY A 83 -7.39 -0.80 -11.82
C GLY A 83 -7.45 0.72 -11.65
N ILE A 84 -7.28 1.21 -10.43
CA ILE A 84 -7.22 2.65 -10.14
C ILE A 84 -6.07 3.32 -10.91
N ALA A 85 -4.89 2.71 -10.93
CA ALA A 85 -3.74 3.26 -11.64
C ALA A 85 -3.96 3.32 -13.16
N VAL A 86 -4.59 2.30 -13.74
CA VAL A 86 -4.94 2.30 -15.17
C VAL A 86 -5.92 3.42 -15.49
N ASP A 87 -6.96 3.59 -14.68
CA ASP A 87 -7.98 4.62 -14.88
C ASP A 87 -7.41 6.05 -14.77
N GLU A 88 -6.60 6.32 -13.74
CA GLU A 88 -6.16 7.67 -13.40
C GLU A 88 -4.81 8.05 -14.01
N ILE A 89 -3.93 7.06 -14.23
CA ILE A 89 -2.55 7.28 -14.70
C ILE A 89 -2.32 6.69 -16.10
N GLY A 90 -3.18 5.77 -16.54
CA GLY A 90 -3.06 5.07 -17.82
C GLY A 90 -2.08 3.89 -17.81
N ARG A 91 -1.59 3.47 -16.67
CA ARG A 91 -0.65 2.35 -16.48
C ARG A 91 -0.91 1.61 -15.19
N PRO A 92 -0.72 0.28 -15.14
CA PRO A 92 -0.93 -0.52 -13.92
C PRO A 92 0.27 -0.36 -12.96
N ILE A 93 0.46 0.83 -12.44
CA ILE A 93 1.53 1.15 -11.48
C ILE A 93 0.89 1.40 -10.11
N PRO A 94 0.82 0.40 -9.22
CA PRO A 94 0.02 0.47 -8.00
C PRO A 94 0.63 1.31 -6.87
N ASN A 95 1.85 1.80 -7.02
CA ASN A 95 2.59 2.45 -5.93
C ASN A 95 1.84 3.61 -5.27
N THR A 96 1.36 4.55 -6.07
CA THR A 96 0.66 5.74 -5.56
C THR A 96 -0.72 5.39 -4.97
N PRO A 97 -1.58 4.59 -5.63
CA PRO A 97 -2.81 4.10 -5.00
C PRO A 97 -2.56 3.39 -3.67
N MET A 98 -1.55 2.52 -3.59
CA MET A 98 -1.27 1.79 -2.35
C MET A 98 -0.85 2.70 -1.19
N VAL A 99 -0.20 3.83 -1.47
CA VAL A 99 0.06 4.85 -0.43
C VAL A 99 -1.27 5.46 0.06
N GLY A 100 -2.19 5.80 -0.83
CA GLY A 100 -3.51 6.28 -0.45
C GLY A 100 -4.27 5.30 0.45
N ALA A 101 -4.26 4.03 0.08
CA ALA A 101 -4.86 2.94 0.87
C ALA A 101 -4.22 2.82 2.25
N MET A 102 -2.89 2.87 2.32
CA MET A 102 -2.14 2.82 3.59
C MET A 102 -2.53 4.00 4.50
N LEU A 103 -2.62 5.19 3.98
CA LEU A 103 -2.99 6.38 4.77
C LEU A 103 -4.40 6.26 5.36
N LYS A 104 -5.35 5.69 4.61
CA LYS A 104 -6.69 5.41 5.13
C LYS A 104 -6.68 4.33 6.20
N ALA A 105 -6.01 3.23 5.94
CA ALA A 105 -5.97 2.07 6.84
C ALA A 105 -5.28 2.37 8.17
N THR A 106 -4.28 3.22 8.18
CA THR A 106 -3.41 3.43 9.35
C THR A 106 -3.50 4.82 9.98
N GLY A 107 -3.89 5.83 9.21
CA GLY A 107 -3.88 7.23 9.69
C GLY A 107 -2.50 7.76 10.07
N VAL A 108 -1.42 7.13 9.61
CA VAL A 108 -0.03 7.46 10.01
C VAL A 108 0.36 8.88 9.65
N LEU A 109 -0.19 9.42 8.56
CA LEU A 109 -0.01 10.80 8.11
C LEU A 109 -1.32 11.32 7.49
N PRO A 110 -1.58 12.64 7.52
CA PRO A 110 -2.72 13.23 6.83
C PRO A 110 -2.58 13.10 5.31
N LEU A 111 -3.67 12.72 4.63
CA LEU A 111 -3.69 12.53 3.17
C LEU A 111 -3.22 13.78 2.42
N ASP A 112 -3.75 14.95 2.77
CA ASP A 112 -3.39 16.19 2.06
C ASP A 112 -1.93 16.59 2.24
N THR A 113 -1.34 16.31 3.39
CA THR A 113 0.09 16.54 3.63
C THR A 113 0.95 15.69 2.69
N VAL A 114 0.60 14.42 2.54
CA VAL A 114 1.32 13.49 1.63
C VAL A 114 1.11 13.87 0.18
N ILE A 115 -0.12 14.26 -0.22
CA ILE A 115 -0.42 14.74 -1.57
C ILE A 115 0.41 15.97 -1.91
N GLN A 116 0.51 16.95 -1.01
CA GLN A 116 1.32 18.16 -1.24
C GLN A 116 2.79 17.83 -1.43
N ALA A 117 3.36 16.99 -0.56
CA ALA A 117 4.76 16.56 -0.66
C ALA A 117 5.03 15.78 -1.95
N MET A 118 4.15 14.86 -2.32
CA MET A 118 4.24 14.08 -3.54
C MET A 118 4.14 14.97 -4.78
N SER A 119 3.15 15.87 -4.82
CA SER A 119 2.93 16.79 -5.94
C SER A 119 4.14 17.69 -6.18
N TYR A 120 4.73 18.21 -5.11
CA TYR A 120 5.96 19.01 -5.20
C TYR A 120 7.14 18.20 -5.77
N LYS A 121 7.33 16.98 -5.28
CA LYS A 121 8.44 16.12 -5.68
C LYS A 121 8.29 15.61 -7.12
N LEU A 122 7.10 15.14 -7.48
CA LEU A 122 6.80 14.66 -8.83
C LEU A 122 6.76 15.79 -9.85
N GLY A 123 6.25 16.97 -9.48
CA GLY A 123 6.16 18.14 -10.34
C GLY A 123 7.52 18.65 -10.87
N LYS A 124 8.62 18.28 -10.20
CA LYS A 124 9.98 18.56 -10.68
C LYS A 124 10.42 17.69 -11.87
N LYS A 125 9.76 16.54 -12.06
CA LYS A 125 10.19 15.51 -13.02
C LYS A 125 9.12 15.13 -14.03
N LEU A 126 7.86 15.34 -13.71
CA LEU A 126 6.73 14.85 -14.49
C LEU A 126 5.81 16.00 -14.95
N PRO A 127 5.15 15.84 -16.11
CA PRO A 127 4.16 16.80 -16.59
C PRO A 127 3.01 16.98 -15.59
N PRO A 128 2.36 18.18 -15.54
CA PRO A 128 1.24 18.47 -14.63
C PRO A 128 0.09 17.45 -14.73
N LYS A 129 -0.22 16.94 -15.93
CA LYS A 129 -1.26 15.92 -16.13
C LYS A 129 -0.94 14.62 -15.41
N VAL A 130 0.31 14.19 -15.43
CA VAL A 130 0.76 12.95 -14.76
C VAL A 130 0.71 13.14 -13.25
N VAL A 131 1.13 14.31 -12.74
CA VAL A 131 1.02 14.64 -11.31
C VAL A 131 -0.45 14.62 -10.86
N ALA A 132 -1.34 15.24 -11.63
CA ALA A 132 -2.78 15.25 -11.35
C ALA A 132 -3.38 13.83 -11.34
N GLY A 133 -2.98 12.96 -12.26
CA GLY A 133 -3.40 11.55 -12.28
C GLY A 133 -2.93 10.79 -11.03
N ASN A 134 -1.73 11.01 -10.58
CA ASN A 134 -1.23 10.41 -9.33
C ASN A 134 -1.98 10.91 -8.09
N VAL A 135 -2.32 12.19 -8.04
CA VAL A 135 -3.15 12.76 -6.95
C VAL A 135 -4.55 12.13 -6.96
N ALA A 136 -5.19 12.04 -8.13
CA ALA A 136 -6.49 11.41 -8.27
C ALA A 136 -6.46 9.93 -7.85
N ALA A 137 -5.44 9.19 -8.26
CA ALA A 137 -5.25 7.79 -7.89
C ALA A 137 -5.11 7.61 -6.36
N MET A 138 -4.34 8.48 -5.70
CA MET A 138 -4.15 8.43 -4.25
C MET A 138 -5.45 8.73 -3.50
N ARG A 139 -6.21 9.76 -3.91
CA ARG A 139 -7.49 10.11 -3.29
C ARG A 139 -8.51 9.01 -3.47
N ARG A 140 -8.62 8.47 -4.69
CA ARG A 140 -9.55 7.39 -4.99
C ARG A 140 -9.23 6.14 -4.17
N ALA A 141 -7.97 5.77 -4.09
CA ALA A 141 -7.53 4.63 -3.27
C ALA A 141 -7.82 4.81 -1.78
N TYR A 142 -7.68 6.03 -1.28
CA TYR A 142 -8.04 6.38 0.09
C TYR A 142 -9.53 6.15 0.39
N GLU A 143 -10.40 6.39 -0.60
CA GLU A 143 -11.85 6.23 -0.47
C GLU A 143 -12.30 4.78 -0.71
N GLU A 144 -11.66 4.05 -1.64
CA GLU A 144 -12.09 2.73 -2.10
C GLU A 144 -11.49 1.56 -1.33
N VAL A 145 -10.41 1.75 -0.58
CA VAL A 145 -9.82 0.67 0.22
C VAL A 145 -10.81 0.12 1.24
N THR A 146 -10.90 -1.20 1.34
CA THR A 146 -11.84 -1.88 2.24
C THR A 146 -11.14 -2.87 3.15
N GLN A 147 -11.63 -2.96 4.39
CA GLN A 147 -11.19 -3.99 5.33
C GLN A 147 -11.96 -5.30 5.06
N ILE A 148 -11.25 -6.42 5.11
CA ILE A 148 -11.82 -7.77 4.95
C ILE A 148 -11.74 -8.57 6.24
#